data_62c966cebfd7b56bc9595e723c542f50
#
_entry.id   62c966cebfd7b56bc9595e723c542f50
#
_cell.length_a   1.000
_cell.length_b   1.000
_cell.length_c   1.000
_cell.angle_alpha   90.00
_cell.angle_beta   90.00
_cell.angle_gamma   90.00
#
_symmetry.space_group_name_H-M   'P 1'
#
loop_
_entity.id
_entity.type
_entity.pdbx_description
1 polymer ?
#
loop_
_entity_poly.entity_id
_entity_poly.type
_entity_poly.pdbx_seq_one_letter_code
_entity_poly.pdbx_strand_id
1 'polypeptide(L)'
;SQVVLDLCTRAIPPQAFEVIYSDTGYELPTSLTLYNDIQKHYKELYPELRFRTARNHESVLNYWDKIGTPSDTHRWCCSVMKTAPLHKLLKIEGTNKQAKVLVFEGSRGEESNRRATYERIGKGVKHNNVINARPIFHWNTTEVFLYMLKHKISFNQAYRTGKPRVGCLICPFSSEWDDMV
;
A
#
# COMPACT_ATOMS: atom_id res chain seq x y z
N SER A 1 1.51 0.13 6.44
CA SER A 1 2.74 -0.11 5.64
C SER A 1 3.97 0.56 6.22
N GLN A 2 3.86 1.67 6.94
CA GLN A 2 5.00 2.38 7.55
C GLN A 2 5.75 1.51 8.57
N VAL A 3 5.03 0.78 9.42
CA VAL A 3 5.65 -0.17 10.36
C VAL A 3 6.50 -1.20 9.61
N VAL A 4 6.01 -1.70 8.47
CA VAL A 4 6.78 -2.64 7.65
C VAL A 4 8.01 -1.98 7.05
N LEU A 5 7.92 -0.73 6.61
CA LEU A 5 9.08 0.03 6.13
C LEU A 5 10.14 0.18 7.22
N ASP A 6 9.74 0.59 8.42
CA ASP A 6 10.66 0.71 9.57
C ASP A 6 11.30 -0.64 9.94
N LEU A 7 10.52 -1.71 9.96
CA LEU A 7 11.04 -3.06 10.19
C LEU A 7 12.04 -3.49 9.10
N CYS A 8 11.75 -3.19 7.83
CA CYS A 8 12.67 -3.50 6.73
C CYS A 8 13.97 -2.74 6.85
N THR A 9 13.96 -1.43 7.16
CA THR A 9 15.18 -0.65 7.32
C THR A 9 16.06 -1.09 8.50
N ARG A 10 15.46 -1.74 9.50
CA ARG A 10 16.20 -2.34 10.64
C ARG A 10 16.78 -3.70 10.33
N ALA A 11 16.15 -4.46 9.43
CA ALA A 11 16.49 -5.86 9.17
C ALA A 11 17.28 -6.10 7.88
N ILE A 12 17.16 -5.20 6.92
CA ILE A 12 17.67 -5.37 5.56
C ILE A 12 18.46 -4.11 5.17
N PRO A 13 19.65 -4.23 4.56
CA PRO A 13 20.39 -3.09 4.06
C PRO A 13 19.53 -2.26 3.09
N PRO A 14 19.50 -0.91 3.21
CA PRO A 14 18.62 -0.05 2.41
C PRO A 14 18.81 -0.18 0.89
N GLN A 15 20.01 -0.50 0.43
CA GLN A 15 20.30 -0.74 -0.98
C GLN A 15 19.74 -2.06 -1.53
N ALA A 16 19.32 -2.99 -0.64
CA ALA A 16 18.85 -4.31 -1.05
C ALA A 16 17.32 -4.37 -1.30
N PHE A 17 16.60 -3.28 -1.06
CA PHE A 17 15.17 -3.20 -1.34
C PHE A 17 14.75 -1.82 -1.86
N GLU A 18 13.56 -1.74 -2.39
CA GLU A 18 12.95 -0.47 -2.81
C GLU A 18 11.55 -0.33 -2.21
N VAL A 19 11.12 0.91 -2.05
CA VAL A 19 9.78 1.25 -1.59
C VAL A 19 8.93 1.62 -2.80
N ILE A 20 7.80 0.94 -2.98
CA ILE A 20 6.86 1.26 -4.06
C ILE A 20 5.57 1.78 -3.46
N TYR A 21 5.22 2.99 -3.81
CA TYR A 21 3.94 3.60 -3.50
C TYR A 21 2.96 3.40 -4.67
N SER A 22 1.77 2.87 -4.38
CA SER A 22 0.70 2.77 -5.37
C SER A 22 -0.19 3.99 -5.28
N ASP A 23 -0.03 4.91 -6.22
CA ASP A 23 -0.86 6.11 -6.35
C ASP A 23 -2.01 5.82 -7.32
N THR A 24 -3.23 5.83 -6.79
CA THR A 24 -4.44 5.63 -7.61
C THR A 24 -4.89 6.91 -8.32
N GLY A 25 -4.30 8.07 -7.98
CA GLY A 25 -4.78 9.38 -8.39
C GLY A 25 -6.04 9.83 -7.63
N TYR A 26 -6.47 9.05 -6.63
CA TYR A 26 -7.67 9.31 -5.83
C TYR A 26 -7.42 9.03 -4.34
N GLU A 27 -6.19 9.32 -3.89
CA GLU A 27 -5.81 9.19 -2.49
C GLU A 27 -6.32 10.39 -1.68
N LEU A 28 -6.53 10.18 -0.38
CA LEU A 28 -6.77 11.28 0.54
C LEU A 28 -5.59 12.26 0.52
N PRO A 29 -5.83 13.58 0.52
CA PRO A 29 -4.74 14.57 0.56
C PRO A 29 -3.75 14.32 1.70
N THR A 30 -4.25 13.93 2.89
CA THR A 30 -3.44 13.56 4.05
C THR A 30 -2.52 12.36 3.78
N SER A 31 -2.91 11.45 2.89
CA SER A 31 -2.08 10.30 2.49
C SER A 31 -0.94 10.71 1.58
N LEU A 32 -1.16 11.67 0.67
CA LEU A 32 -0.13 12.20 -0.20
C LEU A 32 0.90 13.02 0.59
N THR A 33 0.44 13.89 1.48
CA THR A 33 1.33 14.65 2.37
C THR A 33 2.21 13.71 3.19
N LEU A 34 1.59 12.74 3.85
CA LEU A 34 2.31 11.76 4.66
C LEU A 34 3.32 10.95 3.84
N TYR A 35 2.99 10.56 2.61
CA TYR A 35 3.93 9.85 1.75
C TYR A 35 5.15 10.69 1.42
N ASN A 36 4.96 11.97 1.10
CA ASN A 36 6.05 12.90 0.82
C ASN A 36 6.96 13.09 2.05
N ASP A 37 6.37 13.24 3.23
CA ASP A 37 7.12 13.37 4.49
C ASP A 37 7.93 12.11 4.79
N ILE A 38 7.34 10.92 4.60
CA ILE A 38 8.04 9.64 4.76
C ILE A 38 9.19 9.55 3.76
N GLN A 39 8.95 9.83 2.49
CA GLN A 39 9.97 9.77 1.46
C GLN A 39 11.15 10.69 1.80
N LYS A 40 10.87 11.94 2.21
CA LYS A 40 11.88 12.91 2.62
C LYS A 40 12.69 12.38 3.80
N HIS A 41 12.01 11.98 4.88
CA HIS A 41 12.64 11.47 6.10
C HIS A 41 13.56 10.27 5.84
N TYR A 42 13.07 9.27 5.11
CA TYR A 42 13.86 8.08 4.85
C TYR A 42 14.99 8.30 3.84
N LYS A 43 14.86 9.25 2.91
CA LYS A 43 15.97 9.64 2.04
C LYS A 43 17.07 10.39 2.77
N GLU A 44 16.74 11.18 3.78
CA GLU A 44 17.72 11.83 4.65
C GLU A 44 18.50 10.80 5.49
N LEU A 45 17.83 9.76 6.00
CA LEU A 45 18.47 8.70 6.80
C LEU A 45 19.22 7.67 5.95
N TYR A 46 18.68 7.35 4.78
CA TYR A 46 19.15 6.30 3.88
C TYR A 46 19.15 6.80 2.42
N PRO A 47 20.16 7.56 2.00
CA PRO A 47 20.20 8.14 0.65
C PRO A 47 20.10 7.11 -0.49
N GLU A 48 20.58 5.90 -0.25
CA GLU A 48 20.57 4.78 -1.19
C GLU A 48 19.20 4.10 -1.32
N LEU A 49 18.27 4.34 -0.39
CA LEU A 49 16.93 3.73 -0.43
C LEU A 49 16.11 4.31 -1.60
N ARG A 50 15.72 3.44 -2.51
CA ARG A 50 14.95 3.85 -3.68
C ARG A 50 13.46 3.92 -3.38
N PHE A 51 12.84 5.01 -3.83
CA PHE A 51 11.40 5.19 -3.81
C PHE A 51 10.89 5.29 -5.23
N ARG A 52 9.85 4.52 -5.54
CA ARG A 52 9.18 4.54 -6.85
C ARG A 52 7.67 4.68 -6.65
N THR A 53 7.00 5.31 -7.60
CA THR A 53 5.54 5.45 -7.59
C THR A 53 4.94 4.67 -8.75
N ALA A 54 4.01 3.75 -8.41
CA ALA A 54 3.21 3.04 -9.38
C ALA A 54 1.91 3.80 -9.59
N ARG A 55 1.73 4.41 -10.77
CA ARG A 55 0.54 5.17 -11.13
C ARG A 55 0.07 4.81 -12.53
N ASN A 56 -1.24 4.78 -12.74
CA ASN A 56 -1.82 4.69 -14.07
C ASN A 56 -1.63 6.04 -14.78
N HIS A 57 -1.37 6.01 -16.08
CA HIS A 57 -1.24 7.20 -16.91
C HIS A 57 -2.59 7.89 -17.15
N GLU A 58 -3.70 7.14 -17.12
CA GLU A 58 -5.04 7.68 -17.22
C GLU A 58 -5.64 8.00 -15.84
N SER A 59 -6.48 9.04 -15.81
CA SER A 59 -7.26 9.40 -14.62
C SER A 59 -8.28 8.32 -14.27
N VAL A 60 -8.55 8.13 -12.99
CA VAL A 60 -9.63 7.26 -12.51
C VAL A 60 -10.99 7.73 -13.04
N LEU A 61 -11.20 9.03 -13.21
CA LEU A 61 -12.45 9.59 -13.72
C LEU A 61 -12.70 9.17 -15.18
N ASN A 62 -11.66 9.13 -16.01
CA ASN A 62 -11.80 8.64 -17.38
C ASN A 62 -12.26 7.18 -17.45
N TYR A 63 -11.85 6.36 -16.46
CA TYR A 63 -12.33 5.00 -16.32
C TYR A 63 -13.76 4.93 -15.80
N TRP A 64 -14.19 5.86 -14.92
CA TRP A 64 -15.58 5.94 -14.48
C TRP A 64 -16.52 6.21 -15.65
N ASP A 65 -16.15 7.11 -16.54
CA ASP A 65 -16.94 7.41 -17.74
C ASP A 65 -17.06 6.21 -18.68
N LYS A 66 -16.01 5.37 -18.75
CA LYS A 66 -15.96 4.21 -19.67
C LYS A 66 -16.60 2.95 -19.07
N ILE A 67 -16.43 2.70 -17.79
CA ILE A 67 -16.75 1.42 -17.14
C ILE A 67 -17.89 1.59 -16.12
N GLY A 68 -18.13 2.81 -15.65
CA GLY A 68 -19.00 3.12 -14.53
C GLY A 68 -18.27 3.20 -13.20
N THR A 69 -18.97 3.65 -12.17
CA THR A 69 -18.42 3.76 -10.81
C THR A 69 -18.08 2.39 -10.24
N PRO A 70 -16.98 2.26 -9.49
CA PRO A 70 -16.66 0.99 -8.83
C PRO A 70 -17.68 0.70 -7.73
N SER A 71 -18.00 -0.59 -7.55
CA SER A 71 -18.87 -1.09 -6.49
C SER A 71 -18.18 -2.19 -5.68
N ASP A 72 -18.83 -2.67 -4.64
CA ASP A 72 -18.38 -3.80 -3.83
C ASP A 72 -18.23 -5.09 -4.65
N THR A 73 -19.12 -5.30 -5.61
CA THR A 73 -19.09 -6.44 -6.54
C THR A 73 -18.18 -6.22 -7.74
N HIS A 74 -17.97 -4.96 -8.16
CA HIS A 74 -17.19 -4.63 -9.36
C HIS A 74 -16.00 -3.69 -9.05
N ARG A 75 -14.94 -4.26 -8.48
CA ARG A 75 -13.74 -3.56 -7.99
C ARG A 75 -12.67 -3.34 -9.06
N TRP A 76 -13.04 -2.88 -10.25
CA TRP A 76 -12.09 -2.64 -11.33
C TRP A 76 -10.96 -1.66 -10.93
N CYS A 77 -11.27 -0.65 -10.11
CA CYS A 77 -10.32 0.38 -9.70
C CYS A 77 -9.07 -0.19 -9.01
N CYS A 78 -9.21 -1.21 -8.16
CA CYS A 78 -8.06 -1.87 -7.53
C CYS A 78 -7.16 -2.57 -8.56
N SER A 79 -7.75 -3.16 -9.60
CA SER A 79 -6.99 -3.84 -10.64
C SER A 79 -6.29 -2.87 -11.57
N VAL A 80 -7.02 -1.86 -12.05
CA VAL A 80 -6.55 -0.91 -13.06
C VAL A 80 -5.63 0.16 -12.45
N MET A 81 -5.98 0.69 -11.27
CA MET A 81 -5.26 1.84 -10.69
C MET A 81 -4.14 1.43 -9.71
N LYS A 82 -4.16 0.22 -9.16
CA LYS A 82 -3.12 -0.26 -8.23
C LYS A 82 -2.30 -1.42 -8.81
N THR A 83 -2.98 -2.52 -9.17
CA THR A 83 -2.28 -3.76 -9.53
C THR A 83 -1.55 -3.64 -10.86
N ALA A 84 -2.21 -3.13 -11.90
CA ALA A 84 -1.61 -3.03 -13.23
C ALA A 84 -0.38 -2.10 -13.28
N PRO A 85 -0.41 -0.87 -12.70
CA PRO A 85 0.77 -0.02 -12.61
C PRO A 85 1.92 -0.64 -11.82
N LEU A 86 1.62 -1.28 -10.68
CA LEU A 86 2.63 -1.98 -9.89
C LEU A 86 3.31 -3.07 -10.72
N HIS A 87 2.54 -3.84 -11.48
CA HIS A 87 3.08 -4.87 -12.37
C HIS A 87 3.99 -4.33 -13.46
N LYS A 88 3.65 -3.16 -14.02
CA LYS A 88 4.53 -2.50 -15.01
C LYS A 88 5.89 -2.18 -14.40
N LEU A 89 5.93 -1.73 -13.13
CA LEU A 89 7.17 -1.43 -12.44
C LEU A 89 8.02 -2.68 -12.13
N LEU A 90 7.40 -3.84 -11.96
CA LEU A 90 8.10 -5.09 -11.67
C LEU A 90 8.63 -5.81 -12.91
N LYS A 91 8.50 -5.24 -14.09
CA LYS A 91 9.14 -5.77 -15.31
C LYS A 91 10.64 -5.57 -15.25
N ILE A 92 11.37 -6.56 -15.76
CA ILE A 92 12.81 -6.43 -15.98
C ILE A 92 13.02 -5.43 -17.12
N GLU A 93 13.84 -4.42 -16.88
CA GLU A 93 14.11 -3.35 -17.82
C GLU A 93 14.58 -3.91 -19.18
N GLY A 94 14.06 -3.35 -20.27
CA GLY A 94 14.36 -3.81 -21.62
C GLY A 94 13.72 -5.13 -22.04
N THR A 95 12.86 -5.74 -21.20
CA THR A 95 12.20 -7.01 -21.51
C THR A 95 10.70 -6.98 -21.17
N ASN A 96 9.95 -7.96 -21.70
CA ASN A 96 8.58 -8.22 -21.28
C ASN A 96 8.48 -9.22 -20.10
N LYS A 97 9.62 -9.65 -19.54
CA LYS A 97 9.63 -10.61 -18.44
C LYS A 97 9.40 -9.92 -17.11
N GLN A 98 8.67 -10.58 -16.23
CA GLN A 98 8.47 -10.15 -14.84
C GLN A 98 9.65 -10.59 -13.97
N ALA A 99 10.12 -9.70 -13.12
CA ALA A 99 11.09 -10.08 -12.09
C ALA A 99 10.43 -11.01 -11.07
N LYS A 100 11.19 -11.94 -10.51
CA LYS A 100 10.79 -12.66 -9.29
C LYS A 100 11.05 -11.73 -8.11
N VAL A 101 10.02 -11.40 -7.36
CA VAL A 101 10.13 -10.42 -6.27
C VAL A 101 9.53 -10.95 -4.98
N LEU A 102 10.15 -10.58 -3.87
CA LEU A 102 9.61 -10.71 -2.53
C LEU A 102 9.03 -9.35 -2.14
N VAL A 103 7.73 -9.30 -1.88
CA VAL A 103 7.01 -8.09 -1.49
C VAL A 103 6.71 -8.14 -0.01
N PHE A 104 7.21 -7.17 0.75
CA PHE A 104 6.81 -6.95 2.14
C PHE A 104 5.59 -6.04 2.18
N GLU A 105 4.49 -6.53 2.75
CA GLU A 105 3.24 -5.77 2.85
C GLU A 105 2.69 -5.76 4.27
N GLY A 106 2.00 -4.65 4.61
CA GLY A 106 1.42 -4.45 5.94
C GLY A 106 0.01 -5.01 6.11
N SER A 107 -0.36 -6.05 5.36
CA SER A 107 -1.66 -6.71 5.52
C SER A 107 -1.70 -7.50 6.82
N ARG A 108 -2.82 -7.38 7.55
CA ARG A 108 -3.07 -8.08 8.82
C ARG A 108 -4.31 -8.96 8.72
N GLY A 109 -4.31 -10.08 9.44
CA GLY A 109 -5.42 -11.03 9.44
C GLY A 109 -6.73 -10.40 9.96
N GLU A 110 -6.66 -9.53 10.97
CA GLU A 110 -7.84 -8.89 11.57
C GLU A 110 -8.60 -7.93 10.65
N GLU A 111 -7.97 -7.44 9.57
CA GLU A 111 -8.57 -6.39 8.75
C GLU A 111 -9.79 -6.85 7.92
N SER A 112 -9.96 -8.14 7.72
CA SER A 112 -11.17 -8.72 7.11
C SER A 112 -11.13 -10.25 7.12
N ASN A 113 -12.31 -10.90 7.06
CA ASN A 113 -12.43 -12.37 6.94
C ASN A 113 -11.59 -12.93 5.78
N ARG A 114 -11.56 -12.23 4.65
CA ARG A 114 -10.73 -12.62 3.51
C ARG A 114 -9.23 -12.58 3.84
N ARG A 115 -8.77 -11.55 4.59
CA ARG A 115 -7.35 -11.44 4.96
C ARG A 115 -6.97 -12.45 6.04
N ALA A 116 -7.89 -12.82 6.91
CA ALA A 116 -7.66 -13.86 7.91
C ALA A 116 -7.27 -15.21 7.30
N THR A 117 -7.65 -15.49 6.05
CA THR A 117 -7.27 -16.73 5.33
C THR A 117 -5.91 -16.66 4.65
N TYR A 118 -5.20 -15.53 4.72
CA TYR A 118 -3.89 -15.42 4.08
C TYR A 118 -2.81 -16.10 4.92
N GLU A 119 -1.79 -16.59 4.23
CA GLU A 119 -0.58 -17.08 4.88
C GLU A 119 0.36 -15.89 5.18
N ARG A 120 1.15 -16.01 6.24
CA ARG A 120 2.18 -15.02 6.57
C ARG A 120 3.21 -14.86 5.44
N ILE A 121 3.54 -15.93 4.76
CA ILE A 121 4.34 -15.94 3.53
C ILE A 121 3.57 -16.79 2.53
N GLY A 122 3.22 -16.20 1.39
CA GLY A 122 2.41 -16.89 0.39
C GLY A 122 2.62 -16.34 -1.01
N LYS A 123 2.25 -17.12 -2.02
CA LYS A 123 2.28 -16.66 -3.41
C LYS A 123 1.30 -15.52 -3.63
N GLY A 124 1.67 -14.58 -4.48
CA GLY A 124 0.75 -13.54 -4.95
C GLY A 124 -0.44 -14.16 -5.68
N VAL A 125 -1.67 -13.81 -5.27
CA VAL A 125 -2.90 -14.39 -5.83
C VAL A 125 -3.03 -14.12 -7.34
N LYS A 126 -2.46 -13.02 -7.83
CA LYS A 126 -2.58 -12.59 -9.23
C LYS A 126 -1.33 -12.86 -10.07
N HIS A 127 -0.20 -13.17 -9.46
CA HIS A 127 1.09 -13.21 -10.14
C HIS A 127 2.03 -14.24 -9.53
N ASN A 128 2.36 -15.23 -10.31
CA ASN A 128 3.20 -16.36 -9.89
C ASN A 128 4.65 -15.97 -9.55
N ASN A 129 5.07 -14.79 -9.99
CA ASN A 129 6.43 -14.28 -9.79
C ASN A 129 6.58 -13.48 -8.49
N VAL A 130 5.49 -13.28 -7.75
CA VAL A 130 5.45 -12.50 -6.52
C VAL A 130 5.26 -13.42 -5.33
N ILE A 131 6.12 -13.28 -4.34
CA ILE A 131 5.94 -13.86 -3.01
C ILE A 131 5.62 -12.69 -2.07
N ASN A 132 4.51 -12.78 -1.35
CA ASN A 132 4.13 -11.80 -0.35
C ASN A 132 4.59 -12.27 1.04
N ALA A 133 5.30 -11.41 1.73
CA ALA A 133 5.65 -11.55 3.13
C ALA A 133 4.90 -10.50 3.96
N ARG A 134 4.27 -10.92 5.03
CA ARG A 134 3.43 -10.11 5.93
C ARG A 134 4.00 -10.11 7.33
N PRO A 135 5.03 -9.30 7.61
CA PRO A 135 5.74 -9.34 8.90
C PRO A 135 4.83 -9.13 10.11
N ILE A 136 3.82 -8.25 9.95
CA ILE A 136 2.87 -7.87 11.00
C ILE A 136 1.50 -8.56 10.86
N PHE A 137 1.43 -9.72 10.21
CA PHE A 137 0.18 -10.40 9.89
C PHE A 137 -0.68 -10.70 11.11
N HIS A 138 -0.06 -11.09 12.22
CA HIS A 138 -0.74 -11.41 13.48
C HIS A 138 -0.92 -10.22 14.43
N TRP A 139 -0.45 -9.04 14.05
CA TRP A 139 -0.60 -7.84 14.87
C TRP A 139 -2.02 -7.30 14.75
N ASN A 140 -2.54 -6.84 15.88
CA ASN A 140 -3.79 -6.08 15.92
C ASN A 140 -3.53 -4.57 15.74
N THR A 141 -4.61 -3.81 15.60
CA THR A 141 -4.55 -2.35 15.40
C THR A 141 -3.82 -1.65 16.55
N THR A 142 -4.07 -2.07 17.79
CA THR A 142 -3.42 -1.48 18.98
C THR A 142 -1.90 -1.70 18.96
N GLU A 143 -1.45 -2.90 18.62
CA GLU A 143 -0.02 -3.20 18.51
C GLU A 143 0.67 -2.35 17.45
N VAL A 144 0.01 -2.15 16.31
CA VAL A 144 0.53 -1.27 15.24
C VAL A 144 0.68 0.17 15.74
N PHE A 145 -0.34 0.74 16.40
CA PHE A 145 -0.26 2.11 16.91
C PHE A 145 0.74 2.24 18.05
N LEU A 146 0.81 1.29 18.98
CA LEU A 146 1.81 1.28 20.04
C LEU A 146 3.23 1.23 19.48
N TYR A 147 3.46 0.41 18.45
CA TYR A 147 4.74 0.37 17.76
C TYR A 147 5.09 1.73 17.15
N MET A 148 4.13 2.34 16.44
CA MET A 148 4.33 3.64 15.78
C MET A 148 4.63 4.74 16.80
N LEU A 149 3.91 4.77 17.93
CA LEU A 149 4.16 5.72 19.03
C LEU A 149 5.54 5.50 19.65
N LYS A 150 5.88 4.25 19.97
CA LYS A 150 7.19 3.90 20.55
C LYS A 150 8.36 4.33 19.67
N HIS A 151 8.23 4.16 18.36
CA HIS A 151 9.28 4.47 17.38
C HIS A 151 9.12 5.86 16.74
N LYS A 152 8.21 6.69 17.26
CA LYS A 152 7.94 8.06 16.77
C LYS A 152 7.63 8.11 15.25
N ILE A 153 6.99 7.07 14.74
CA ILE A 153 6.58 6.99 13.34
C ILE A 153 5.31 7.83 13.16
N SER A 154 5.33 8.75 12.22
CA SER A 154 4.17 9.56 11.87
C SER A 154 3.04 8.69 11.33
N PHE A 155 1.79 9.01 11.67
CA PHE A 155 0.61 8.34 11.14
C PHE A 155 -0.33 9.32 10.46
N ASN A 156 -1.18 8.81 9.58
CA ASN A 156 -2.08 9.64 8.79
C ASN A 156 -3.04 10.44 9.69
N GLN A 157 -3.18 11.73 9.42
CA GLN A 157 -4.05 12.63 10.18
C GLN A 157 -5.53 12.18 10.13
N ALA A 158 -5.95 11.48 9.08
CA ALA A 158 -7.31 10.94 8.98
C ALA A 158 -7.69 10.00 10.14
N TYR A 159 -6.72 9.35 10.80
CA TYR A 159 -7.01 8.59 12.02
C TYR A 159 -7.41 9.50 13.21
N ARG A 160 -6.93 10.73 13.24
CA ARG A 160 -7.28 11.70 14.29
C ARG A 160 -8.70 12.27 14.12
N THR A 161 -9.24 12.20 12.91
CA THR A 161 -10.63 12.59 12.62
C THR A 161 -11.62 11.44 12.80
N GLY A 162 -11.17 10.31 13.37
CA GLY A 162 -12.02 9.17 13.67
C GLY A 162 -12.14 8.13 12.56
N LYS A 163 -11.43 8.29 11.43
CA LYS A 163 -11.47 7.27 10.38
C LYS A 163 -10.83 5.96 10.89
N PRO A 164 -11.58 4.86 10.88
CA PRO A 164 -11.05 3.57 11.34
C PRO A 164 -10.03 3.00 10.36
N ARG A 165 -10.04 3.49 9.12
CA ARG A 165 -9.21 3.00 8.04
C ARG A 165 -8.90 4.11 7.03
N VAL A 166 -7.68 4.13 6.52
CA VAL A 166 -7.24 5.06 5.48
C VAL A 166 -7.08 4.32 4.16
N GLY A 167 -7.74 4.83 3.12
CA GLY A 167 -7.74 4.26 1.77
C GLY A 167 -7.87 5.34 0.71
N CYS A 168 -8.46 4.99 -0.44
CA CYS A 168 -8.81 5.94 -1.48
C CYS A 168 -9.95 6.86 -1.00
N LEU A 169 -10.02 8.08 -1.50
CA LEU A 169 -11.01 9.10 -1.13
C LEU A 169 -12.46 8.58 -1.29
N ILE A 170 -12.74 7.93 -2.41
CA ILE A 170 -14.01 7.24 -2.66
C ILE A 170 -13.71 5.75 -2.83
N CYS A 171 -14.02 4.97 -1.82
CA CYS A 171 -13.80 3.53 -1.84
C CYS A 171 -15.13 2.81 -1.56
N PRO A 172 -15.62 1.92 -2.45
CA PRO A 172 -16.85 1.16 -2.21
C PRO A 172 -16.76 0.21 -1.00
N PHE A 173 -15.60 0.16 -0.34
CA PHE A 173 -15.36 -0.57 0.91
C PHE A 173 -15.05 0.37 2.10
N SER A 174 -15.25 1.68 1.93
CA SER A 174 -15.37 2.57 3.08
C SER A 174 -16.66 2.25 3.83
N SER A 175 -16.65 2.40 5.12
CA SER A 175 -17.89 2.34 5.92
C SER A 175 -18.67 3.63 5.77
N GLU A 176 -19.97 3.61 6.03
CA GLU A 176 -20.78 4.84 6.09
C GLU A 176 -20.18 5.86 7.06
N TRP A 177 -19.56 5.39 8.14
CA TRP A 177 -18.82 6.24 9.07
C TRP A 177 -17.61 6.94 8.41
N ASP A 178 -16.90 6.26 7.52
CA ASP A 178 -15.79 6.85 6.77
C ASP A 178 -16.25 8.00 5.84
N ASP A 179 -17.49 7.96 5.38
CA ASP A 179 -18.05 8.94 4.45
C ASP A 179 -18.65 10.14 5.20
N MET A 180 -18.91 10.00 6.52
CA MET A 180 -19.48 11.06 7.39
C MET A 180 -18.40 11.91 8.08
N VAL A 181 -17.15 11.50 8.11
CA VAL A 181 -16.01 12.14 8.77
C VAL A 181 -15.05 12.67 7.72
#